data_c87d8aec4851e044317912c753a4c5e7
#
_entry.id   c87d8aec4851e044317912c753a4c5e7
#
_cell.length_a   1.000
_cell.length_b   1.000
_cell.length_c   1.000
_cell.angle_alpha   90.00
_cell.angle_beta   90.00
_cell.angle_gamma   90.00
#
_symmetry.space_group_name_H-M   'P 1'
#
loop_
_entity.id
_entity.type
_entity.pdbx_description
1 polymer ?
#
loop_
_entity_poly.entity_id
_entity_poly.type
_entity_poly.pdbx_seq_one_letter_code
_entity_poly.pdbx_strand_id
1 'polypeptide(L)'
;YEKGVKVVLNPAPACSLPESLFQYLYMITPNRIEAEMLTGVKINSKEDVAMAAGVLYRKGVKNIIITLGSEGSFVREGEKTYYVDAYKVVPVDTTAAGDTFNGAVCVGVSEGMSLEQAVLFASKASSISVTRMGAQSSIPYRKELDMNNLV
;
A
#
# COMPACT_ATOMS: atom_id res chain seq x y z
N TYR A 1 1.64 12.19 -15.74
CA TYR A 1 3.10 12.08 -15.73
C TYR A 1 3.75 13.27 -16.41
N GLU A 2 3.43 13.53 -17.68
CA GLU A 2 4.02 14.66 -18.47
C GLU A 2 3.85 16.04 -17.83
N LYS A 3 2.82 16.22 -17.03
CA LYS A 3 2.54 17.45 -16.27
C LYS A 3 3.17 17.46 -14.86
N GLY A 4 4.07 16.52 -14.55
CA GLY A 4 4.71 16.42 -13.24
C GLY A 4 3.81 15.89 -12.12
N VAL A 5 2.63 15.33 -12.46
CA VAL A 5 1.72 14.74 -11.48
C VAL A 5 2.21 13.34 -11.08
N LYS A 6 2.24 13.04 -9.78
CA LYS A 6 2.55 11.71 -9.26
C LYS A 6 1.40 10.75 -9.57
N VAL A 7 1.67 9.68 -10.31
CA VAL A 7 0.69 8.65 -10.65
C VAL A 7 0.83 7.48 -9.69
N VAL A 8 -0.21 7.20 -8.93
CA VAL A 8 -0.28 6.05 -8.00
C VAL A 8 -1.28 5.05 -8.56
N LEU A 9 -0.86 3.79 -8.67
CA LEU A 9 -1.71 2.69 -9.14
C LEU A 9 -1.98 1.71 -8.00
N ASN A 10 -3.26 1.56 -7.65
CA ASN A 10 -3.75 0.39 -6.92
C ASN A 10 -4.31 -0.61 -7.94
N PRO A 11 -3.64 -1.76 -8.18
CA PRO A 11 -4.01 -2.70 -9.24
C PRO A 11 -5.12 -3.67 -8.80
N ALA A 12 -6.21 -3.16 -8.29
CA ALA A 12 -7.35 -3.93 -7.75
C ALA A 12 -8.59 -3.83 -8.66
N PRO A 13 -9.14 -4.94 -9.19
CA PRO A 13 -8.53 -6.27 -9.20
C PRO A 13 -7.34 -6.35 -10.16
N ALA A 14 -6.39 -7.24 -9.86
CA ALA A 14 -5.24 -7.43 -10.72
C ALA A 14 -5.66 -7.87 -12.13
N CYS A 15 -5.09 -7.22 -13.12
CA CYS A 15 -5.23 -7.56 -14.53
C CYS A 15 -3.88 -7.39 -15.23
N SER A 16 -3.79 -7.88 -16.46
CA SER A 16 -2.59 -7.65 -17.29
C SER A 16 -2.45 -6.15 -17.57
N LEU A 17 -1.28 -5.61 -17.30
CA LEU A 17 -0.94 -4.21 -17.54
C LEU A 17 0.11 -4.11 -18.66
N PRO A 18 0.01 -3.13 -19.56
CA PRO A 18 1.05 -2.88 -20.54
C PRO A 18 2.39 -2.58 -19.86
N GLU A 19 3.47 -3.20 -20.34
CA GLU A 19 4.83 -2.98 -19.79
C GLU A 19 5.21 -1.49 -19.80
N SER A 20 4.80 -0.75 -20.81
CA SER A 20 5.07 0.68 -20.93
C SER A 20 4.40 1.53 -19.85
N LEU A 21 3.41 1.01 -19.12
CA LEU A 21 2.73 1.75 -18.05
C LEU A 21 3.63 1.95 -16.84
N PHE A 22 4.40 0.93 -16.47
CA PHE A 22 5.14 0.92 -15.20
C PHE A 22 6.15 2.06 -15.07
N GLN A 23 6.77 2.50 -16.14
CA GLN A 23 7.72 3.64 -16.14
C GLN A 23 7.10 4.99 -15.79
N TYR A 24 5.78 5.12 -15.92
CA TYR A 24 5.03 6.36 -15.62
C TYR A 24 4.51 6.40 -14.18
N LEU A 25 4.61 5.28 -13.46
CA LEU A 25 4.12 5.20 -12.09
C LEU A 25 5.12 5.83 -11.11
N TYR A 26 4.62 6.74 -10.29
CA TYR A 26 5.32 7.18 -9.10
C TYR A 26 5.33 6.05 -8.05
N MET A 27 4.19 5.34 -7.91
CA MET A 27 4.03 4.27 -6.92
C MET A 27 3.02 3.23 -7.39
N ILE A 28 3.22 1.97 -6.97
CA ILE A 28 2.25 0.88 -7.11
C ILE A 28 2.02 0.21 -5.75
N THR A 29 0.75 -0.17 -5.47
CA THR A 29 0.34 -0.66 -4.15
C THR A 29 -0.47 -1.97 -4.23
N PRO A 30 0.09 -3.05 -4.79
CA PRO A 30 -0.59 -4.33 -4.85
C PRO A 30 -0.70 -4.98 -3.47
N ASN A 31 -1.74 -5.79 -3.26
CA ASN A 31 -1.74 -6.79 -2.21
C ASN A 31 -0.92 -8.02 -2.63
N ARG A 32 -0.80 -9.04 -1.74
CA ARG A 32 -0.05 -10.27 -2.00
C ARG A 32 -0.48 -10.95 -3.30
N ILE A 33 -1.79 -11.15 -3.50
CA ILE A 33 -2.34 -11.85 -4.67
C ILE A 33 -2.09 -11.04 -5.95
N GLU A 34 -2.31 -9.75 -5.89
CA GLU A 34 -2.07 -8.83 -7.00
C GLU A 34 -0.59 -8.79 -7.39
N ALA A 35 0.31 -8.77 -6.40
CA ALA A 35 1.74 -8.83 -6.62
C ALA A 35 2.15 -10.15 -7.30
N GLU A 36 1.61 -11.30 -6.86
CA GLU A 36 1.82 -12.59 -7.53
C GLU A 36 1.39 -12.54 -8.99
N MET A 37 0.20 -12.02 -9.28
CA MET A 37 -0.35 -11.94 -10.64
C MET A 37 0.46 -11.02 -11.55
N LEU A 38 0.92 -9.87 -11.05
CA LEU A 38 1.67 -8.90 -11.83
C LEU A 38 3.12 -9.32 -12.08
N THR A 39 3.68 -10.16 -11.22
CA THR A 39 5.10 -10.51 -11.24
C THR A 39 5.37 -11.96 -11.66
N GLY A 40 4.38 -12.84 -11.51
CA GLY A 40 4.56 -14.28 -11.66
C GLY A 40 5.29 -14.95 -10.50
N VAL A 41 5.69 -14.20 -9.47
CA VAL A 41 6.37 -14.73 -8.28
C VAL A 41 5.33 -15.20 -7.28
N LYS A 42 5.38 -16.46 -6.85
CA LYS A 42 4.57 -16.96 -5.73
C LYS A 42 5.14 -16.45 -4.41
N ILE A 43 4.28 -15.93 -3.54
CA ILE A 43 4.68 -15.28 -2.30
C ILE A 43 4.31 -16.17 -1.10
N ASN A 44 5.27 -16.94 -0.62
CA ASN A 44 5.14 -17.81 0.55
C ASN A 44 6.06 -17.37 1.71
N SER A 45 7.03 -16.49 1.44
CA SER A 45 8.02 -16.03 2.40
C SER A 45 8.28 -14.52 2.25
N LYS A 46 9.00 -13.93 3.20
CA LYS A 46 9.46 -12.54 3.12
C LYS A 46 10.41 -12.30 1.94
N GLU A 47 11.22 -13.29 1.63
CA GLU A 47 12.16 -13.27 0.49
C GLU A 47 11.40 -13.21 -0.83
N ASP A 48 10.27 -13.93 -0.95
CA ASP A 48 9.42 -13.89 -2.15
C ASP A 48 8.76 -12.53 -2.32
N VAL A 49 8.34 -11.86 -1.22
CA VAL A 49 7.81 -10.49 -1.27
C VAL A 49 8.86 -9.53 -1.83
N ALA A 50 10.10 -9.62 -1.33
CA ALA A 50 11.20 -8.79 -1.82
C ALA A 50 11.52 -9.09 -3.29
N MET A 51 11.44 -10.37 -3.71
CA MET A 51 11.63 -10.79 -5.10
C MET A 51 10.54 -10.19 -6.00
N ALA A 52 9.26 -10.29 -5.61
CA ALA A 52 8.14 -9.70 -6.35
C ALA A 52 8.30 -8.18 -6.51
N ALA A 53 8.65 -7.47 -5.42
CA ALA A 53 8.96 -6.05 -5.48
C ALA A 53 10.15 -5.75 -6.41
N GLY A 54 11.16 -6.60 -6.42
CA GLY A 54 12.30 -6.52 -7.34
C GLY A 54 11.90 -6.64 -8.82
N VAL A 55 10.89 -7.47 -9.13
CA VAL A 55 10.35 -7.56 -10.50
C VAL A 55 9.69 -6.24 -10.91
N LEU A 56 8.81 -5.68 -10.05
CA LEU A 56 8.14 -4.40 -10.31
C LEU A 56 9.15 -3.24 -10.44
N TYR A 57 10.21 -3.27 -9.63
CA TYR A 57 11.27 -2.27 -9.71
C TYR A 57 12.00 -2.31 -11.05
N ARG A 58 12.36 -3.51 -11.55
CA ARG A 58 12.97 -3.68 -12.88
C ARG A 58 12.05 -3.25 -14.03
N LYS A 59 10.71 -3.29 -13.83
CA LYS A 59 9.73 -2.75 -14.78
C LYS A 59 9.66 -1.21 -14.76
N GLY A 60 10.37 -0.53 -13.84
CA GLY A 60 10.51 0.93 -13.80
C GLY A 60 9.80 1.62 -12.64
N VAL A 61 9.08 0.90 -11.77
CA VAL A 61 8.41 1.53 -10.63
C VAL A 61 9.38 1.70 -9.47
N LYS A 62 9.62 2.93 -9.03
CA LYS A 62 10.59 3.21 -7.95
C LYS A 62 10.04 3.04 -6.54
N ASN A 63 8.74 3.26 -6.35
CA ASN A 63 8.08 3.15 -5.05
C ASN A 63 7.05 2.01 -5.12
N ILE A 64 7.27 0.94 -4.36
CA ILE A 64 6.42 -0.24 -4.36
C ILE A 64 6.03 -0.53 -2.91
N ILE A 65 4.73 -0.68 -2.66
CA ILE A 65 4.20 -1.08 -1.38
C ILE A 65 3.38 -2.35 -1.60
N ILE A 66 3.83 -3.49 -1.06
CA ILE A 66 3.05 -4.74 -1.10
C ILE A 66 2.36 -4.88 0.25
N THR A 67 1.02 -4.80 0.25
CA THR A 67 0.23 -4.96 1.47
C THR A 67 0.05 -6.46 1.79
N LEU A 68 0.24 -6.81 3.08
CA LEU A 68 0.27 -8.19 3.57
C LEU A 68 -0.81 -8.45 4.64
N GLY A 69 -1.85 -7.61 4.68
CA GLY A 69 -2.94 -7.69 5.65
C GLY A 69 -2.43 -7.49 7.09
N SER A 70 -2.72 -8.44 7.97
CA SER A 70 -2.30 -8.36 9.39
C SER A 70 -0.79 -8.46 9.60
N GLU A 71 -0.01 -8.84 8.59
CA GLU A 71 1.45 -8.84 8.62
C GLU A 71 2.05 -7.45 8.28
N GLY A 72 1.21 -6.46 7.95
CA GLY A 72 1.64 -5.11 7.61
C GLY A 72 1.91 -4.92 6.12
N SER A 73 3.02 -4.32 5.77
CA SER A 73 3.40 -4.06 4.38
C SER A 73 4.92 -4.12 4.17
N PHE A 74 5.31 -4.53 2.98
CA PHE A 74 6.67 -4.41 2.48
C PHE A 74 6.78 -3.16 1.63
N VAL A 75 7.81 -2.36 1.84
CA VAL A 75 8.08 -1.13 1.10
C VAL A 75 9.42 -1.22 0.40
N ARG A 76 9.41 -0.84 -0.88
CA ARG A 76 10.63 -0.55 -1.63
C ARG A 76 10.57 0.90 -2.11
N GLU A 77 11.60 1.67 -1.76
CA GLU A 77 11.81 3.06 -2.15
C GLU A 77 13.19 3.16 -2.84
N GLY A 78 13.20 3.06 -4.17
CA GLY A 78 14.44 2.90 -4.91
C GLY A 78 15.19 1.62 -4.49
N GLU A 79 16.39 1.79 -3.93
CA GLU A 79 17.18 0.65 -3.42
C GLU A 79 16.89 0.31 -1.95
N LYS A 80 16.28 1.22 -1.18
CA LYS A 80 15.91 0.97 0.21
C LYS A 80 14.71 0.04 0.28
N THR A 81 14.78 -0.96 1.15
CA THR A 81 13.65 -1.88 1.43
C THR A 81 13.46 -2.02 2.94
N TYR A 82 12.20 -2.11 3.36
CA TYR A 82 11.85 -2.30 4.77
C TYR A 82 10.43 -2.83 4.93
N TYR A 83 10.14 -3.38 6.11
CA TYR A 83 8.80 -3.77 6.51
C TYR A 83 8.21 -2.73 7.46
N VAL A 84 6.90 -2.51 7.35
CA VAL A 84 6.10 -1.73 8.29
C VAL A 84 5.05 -2.66 8.87
N ASP A 85 5.08 -2.88 10.18
CA ASP A 85 4.15 -3.76 10.86
C ASP A 85 2.72 -3.18 10.85
N ALA A 86 1.72 -4.07 10.82
CA ALA A 86 0.34 -3.67 10.99
C ALA A 86 0.06 -3.33 12.47
N TYR A 87 -0.84 -2.39 12.71
CA TYR A 87 -1.40 -2.18 14.04
C TYR A 87 -2.25 -3.39 14.44
N LYS A 88 -2.05 -3.87 15.66
CA LYS A 88 -2.81 -5.01 16.20
C LYS A 88 -4.20 -4.56 16.63
N VAL A 89 -5.20 -4.97 15.90
CA VAL A 89 -6.61 -4.68 16.18
C VAL A 89 -7.45 -5.94 15.99
N VAL A 90 -8.64 -5.97 16.59
CA VAL A 90 -9.62 -7.03 16.32
C VAL A 90 -10.49 -6.58 15.16
N PRO A 91 -10.39 -7.21 13.98
CA PRO A 91 -11.16 -6.79 12.82
C PRO A 91 -12.64 -7.15 12.98
N VAL A 92 -13.52 -6.23 12.57
CA VAL A 92 -14.97 -6.42 12.47
C VAL A 92 -15.37 -6.62 11.01
N ASP A 93 -14.82 -5.79 10.12
CA ASP A 93 -15.07 -5.85 8.68
C ASP A 93 -13.82 -5.36 7.94
N THR A 94 -13.29 -6.17 7.01
CA THR A 94 -12.10 -5.81 6.23
C THR A 94 -12.43 -5.16 4.89
N THR A 95 -13.71 -4.91 4.61
CA THR A 95 -14.15 -4.23 3.40
C THR A 95 -13.51 -2.85 3.32
N ALA A 96 -13.00 -2.50 2.13
CA ALA A 96 -12.32 -1.24 1.85
C ALA A 96 -11.05 -0.93 2.68
N ALA A 97 -10.48 -1.91 3.39
CA ALA A 97 -9.22 -1.71 4.13
C ALA A 97 -8.06 -1.28 3.19
N GLY A 98 -7.96 -1.93 2.02
CA GLY A 98 -6.99 -1.58 0.99
C GLY A 98 -7.24 -0.20 0.39
N ASP A 99 -8.50 0.16 0.13
CA ASP A 99 -8.87 1.48 -0.41
C ASP A 99 -8.55 2.59 0.60
N THR A 100 -8.84 2.36 1.88
CA THR A 100 -8.49 3.27 2.98
C THR A 100 -6.99 3.46 3.07
N PHE A 101 -6.22 2.37 3.01
CA PHE A 101 -4.75 2.42 3.00
C PHE A 101 -4.24 3.23 1.83
N ASN A 102 -4.71 2.95 0.60
CA ASN A 102 -4.28 3.67 -0.60
C ASN A 102 -4.61 5.16 -0.56
N GLY A 103 -5.83 5.51 -0.16
CA GLY A 103 -6.24 6.90 0.01
C GLY A 103 -5.34 7.63 1.02
N ALA A 104 -5.08 7.00 2.17
CA ALA A 104 -4.24 7.58 3.21
C ALA A 104 -2.76 7.73 2.79
N VAL A 105 -2.18 6.76 2.07
CA VAL A 105 -0.82 6.91 1.50
C VAL A 105 -0.78 8.11 0.55
N CYS A 106 -1.77 8.26 -0.33
CA CYS A 106 -1.83 9.38 -1.26
C CYS A 106 -1.91 10.72 -0.53
N VAL A 107 -2.72 10.81 0.54
CA VAL A 107 -2.81 12.01 1.39
C VAL A 107 -1.46 12.31 2.02
N GLY A 108 -0.82 11.33 2.68
CA GLY A 108 0.48 11.53 3.31
C GLY A 108 1.55 12.02 2.33
N VAL A 109 1.64 11.40 1.14
CA VAL A 109 2.58 11.82 0.09
C VAL A 109 2.26 13.22 -0.44
N SER A 110 0.98 13.60 -0.54
CA SER A 110 0.58 14.95 -0.98
C SER A 110 0.89 16.03 0.05
N GLU A 111 0.88 15.68 1.32
CA GLU A 111 1.25 16.56 2.45
C GLU A 111 2.76 16.64 2.69
N GLY A 112 3.58 15.95 1.87
CA GLY A 112 5.03 15.99 1.95
C GLY A 112 5.64 15.06 2.98
N MET A 113 4.91 14.09 3.51
CA MET A 113 5.46 13.05 4.36
C MET A 113 6.49 12.21 3.60
N SER A 114 7.51 11.70 4.29
CA SER A 114 8.34 10.62 3.73
C SER A 114 7.49 9.39 3.41
N LEU A 115 7.95 8.52 2.51
CA LEU A 115 7.17 7.33 2.16
C LEU A 115 6.92 6.45 3.40
N GLU A 116 7.90 6.32 4.28
CA GLU A 116 7.77 5.58 5.55
C GLU A 116 6.68 6.17 6.45
N GLN A 117 6.67 7.50 6.62
CA GLN A 117 5.62 8.20 7.38
C GLN A 117 4.23 8.05 6.76
N ALA A 118 4.14 8.14 5.42
CA ALA A 118 2.87 7.96 4.71
C ALA A 118 2.33 6.53 4.85
N VAL A 119 3.21 5.52 4.84
CA VAL A 119 2.81 4.12 5.05
C VAL A 119 2.36 3.88 6.49
N LEU A 120 3.06 4.41 7.49
CA LEU A 120 2.63 4.34 8.90
C LEU A 120 1.27 5.01 9.11
N PHE A 121 1.08 6.20 8.55
CA PHE A 121 -0.19 6.91 8.56
C PHE A 121 -1.32 6.10 7.93
N ALA A 122 -1.05 5.48 6.77
CA ALA A 122 -2.01 4.63 6.06
C ALA A 122 -2.32 3.33 6.83
N SER A 123 -1.33 2.70 7.43
CA SER A 123 -1.51 1.52 8.28
C SER A 123 -2.42 1.84 9.47
N LYS A 124 -2.25 3.01 10.09
CA LYS A 124 -3.14 3.49 11.17
C LYS A 124 -4.56 3.71 10.67
N ALA A 125 -4.74 4.38 9.53
CA ALA A 125 -6.06 4.60 8.94
C ALA A 125 -6.80 3.30 8.63
N SER A 126 -6.10 2.36 7.97
CA SER A 126 -6.64 1.05 7.63
C SER A 126 -6.97 0.23 8.87
N SER A 127 -6.13 0.28 9.93
CA SER A 127 -6.41 -0.44 11.18
C SER A 127 -7.66 0.06 11.88
N ILE A 128 -7.95 1.36 11.84
CA ILE A 128 -9.20 1.91 12.37
C ILE A 128 -10.38 1.45 11.50
N SER A 129 -10.27 1.51 10.18
CA SER A 129 -11.36 1.15 9.29
C SER A 129 -11.81 -0.31 9.50
N VAL A 130 -10.90 -1.26 9.66
CA VAL A 130 -11.25 -2.67 9.86
C VAL A 130 -11.94 -2.96 11.20
N THR A 131 -11.94 -2.04 12.14
CA THR A 131 -12.70 -2.17 13.41
C THR A 131 -14.16 -1.73 13.29
N ARG A 132 -14.61 -1.34 12.10
CA ARG A 132 -15.94 -0.79 11.83
C ARG A 132 -16.61 -1.52 10.68
N MET A 133 -17.94 -1.59 10.72
CA MET A 133 -18.73 -2.15 9.62
C MET A 133 -18.83 -1.21 8.43
N GLY A 134 -18.77 -1.78 7.24
CA GLY A 134 -19.03 -1.11 5.98
C GLY A 134 -17.78 -0.56 5.29
N ALA A 135 -17.93 -0.12 4.05
CA ALA A 135 -16.87 0.38 3.21
C ALA A 135 -16.57 1.87 3.51
N GLN A 136 -17.28 2.77 2.86
CA GLN A 136 -17.06 4.22 3.00
C GLN A 136 -17.29 4.73 4.42
N SER A 137 -18.28 4.16 5.13
CA SER A 137 -18.62 4.55 6.52
C SER A 137 -17.56 4.15 7.55
N SER A 138 -16.68 3.20 7.22
CA SER A 138 -15.60 2.75 8.11
C SER A 138 -14.37 3.66 8.08
N ILE A 139 -14.20 4.45 7.01
CA ILE A 139 -13.01 5.30 6.80
C ILE A 139 -12.91 6.35 7.90
N PRO A 140 -11.76 6.43 8.61
CA PRO A 140 -11.60 7.42 9.68
C PRO A 140 -11.44 8.84 9.15
N TYR A 141 -11.96 9.81 9.90
CA TYR A 141 -11.63 11.21 9.68
C TYR A 141 -10.21 11.52 10.19
N ARG A 142 -9.57 12.55 9.64
CA ARG A 142 -8.23 12.98 10.02
C ARG A 142 -8.04 13.15 11.53
N LYS A 143 -8.96 13.81 12.20
CA LYS A 143 -8.94 14.02 13.66
C LYS A 143 -8.85 12.73 14.48
N GLU A 144 -9.35 11.62 13.96
CA GLU A 144 -9.31 10.32 14.64
C GLU A 144 -7.93 9.69 14.55
N LEU A 145 -7.20 9.98 13.48
CA LEU A 145 -5.82 9.54 13.29
C LEU A 145 -4.85 10.27 14.24
N ASP A 146 -5.13 11.53 14.53
CA ASP A 146 -4.30 12.35 15.43
C ASP A 146 -4.56 12.00 16.91
N MET A 147 -5.78 11.61 17.26
CA MET A 147 -6.22 11.35 18.65
C MET A 147 -5.99 9.89 19.12
N ASN A 148 -6.04 8.92 18.22
CA ASN A 148 -5.90 7.52 18.59
C ASN A 148 -4.43 7.10 18.64
N ASN A 149 -3.85 7.09 19.83
CA ASN A 149 -2.66 6.29 20.11
C ASN A 149 -3.12 4.81 20.14
N LEU A 150 -3.09 4.15 18.97
CA LEU A 150 -3.17 2.70 18.91
C LEU A 150 -1.84 2.17 19.48
N VAL A 151 -1.83 1.88 20.77
CA VAL A 151 -0.73 1.25 21.49
C VAL A 151 -0.86 -0.26 21.33
#